data_a9a16a8cfc2b57ca936e6e2ae6e9e258
#
_entry.id   a9a16a8cfc2b57ca936e6e2ae6e9e258
#
_cell.length_a   1.000
_cell.length_b   1.000
_cell.length_c   1.000
_cell.angle_alpha   90.00
_cell.angle_beta   90.00
_cell.angle_gamma   90.00
#
_symmetry.space_group_name_H-M   'P 1'
#
loop_
_entity.id
_entity.type
_entity.pdbx_description
1 polymer ?
#
loop_
_entity_poly.entity_id
_entity_poly.type
_entity_poly.pdbx_seq_one_letter_code
_entity_poly.pdbx_strand_id
1 'polypeptide(L)'
;MHLPIEAIKTLLTTCHEAKRITELQPPLPEGLTPGNLKVLDYIEQLERTAQPPKVSNIADLLQVTRPGITRLVRELKAISAIEKITDAQDKRIVRLRLTPSGRKLHAYYIAQYHGWLAAQITDISEEDIRITAATIAKLYAIMSERKPKLEGTAPQTSGSEVQPHD
;
A
#
# COMPACT_ATOMS: atom_id res chain seq x y z
N MET A 1 -9.95 30.11 2.96
CA MET A 1 -11.19 29.36 3.26
C MET A 1 -10.83 28.27 4.25
N HIS A 2 -11.37 28.31 5.45
CA HIS A 2 -11.16 27.28 6.47
C HIS A 2 -12.28 26.25 6.38
N LEU A 3 -11.92 24.96 6.42
CA LEU A 3 -12.91 23.88 6.52
C LEU A 3 -13.52 23.86 7.92
N PRO A 4 -14.83 23.59 8.06
CA PRO A 4 -15.44 23.36 9.37
C PRO A 4 -14.81 22.15 10.06
N ILE A 5 -14.71 22.20 11.38
CA ILE A 5 -14.16 21.10 12.20
C ILE A 5 -14.93 19.77 11.93
N GLU A 6 -16.24 19.85 11.76
CA GLU A 6 -17.07 18.68 11.47
C GLU A 6 -16.69 18.00 10.14
N ALA A 7 -16.33 18.78 9.11
CA ALA A 7 -15.84 18.22 7.85
C ALA A 7 -14.50 17.47 8.03
N ILE A 8 -13.64 17.98 8.91
CA ILE A 8 -12.37 17.29 9.24
C ILE A 8 -12.63 16.00 10.01
N LYS A 9 -13.55 16.01 10.99
CA LYS A 9 -13.95 14.80 11.71
C LYS A 9 -14.49 13.73 10.75
N THR A 10 -15.42 14.13 9.85
CA THR A 10 -15.95 13.23 8.81
C THR A 10 -14.83 12.64 7.97
N LEU A 11 -13.90 13.45 7.46
CA LEU A 11 -12.79 13.00 6.64
C LEU A 11 -11.90 11.99 7.38
N LEU A 12 -11.56 12.25 8.64
CA LEU A 12 -10.74 11.33 9.44
C LEU A 12 -11.48 10.03 9.77
N THR A 13 -12.77 10.10 10.06
CA THR A 13 -13.62 8.90 10.25
C THR A 13 -13.66 8.07 8.97
N THR A 14 -13.88 8.69 7.81
CA THR A 14 -13.85 8.00 6.51
C THR A 14 -12.50 7.31 6.24
N CYS A 15 -11.38 7.92 6.63
CA CYS A 15 -10.06 7.27 6.53
C CYS A 15 -9.96 6.01 7.41
N HIS A 16 -10.58 5.98 8.59
CA HIS A 16 -10.65 4.78 9.43
C HIS A 16 -11.51 3.68 8.80
N GLU A 17 -12.64 4.05 8.21
CA GLU A 17 -13.50 3.11 7.48
C GLU A 17 -12.79 2.55 6.25
N ALA A 18 -12.10 3.41 5.49
CA ALA A 18 -11.30 2.98 4.35
C ALA A 18 -10.21 1.95 4.74
N LYS A 19 -9.59 2.10 5.93
CA LYS A 19 -8.66 1.10 6.46
C LYS A 19 -9.37 -0.26 6.66
N ARG A 20 -10.58 -0.27 7.22
CA ARG A 20 -11.36 -1.50 7.41
C ARG A 20 -11.68 -2.21 6.10
N ILE A 21 -11.92 -1.47 5.01
CA ILE A 21 -12.14 -2.05 3.68
C ILE A 21 -10.94 -2.92 3.26
N THR A 22 -9.71 -2.49 3.58
CA THR A 22 -8.51 -3.26 3.24
C THR A 22 -8.40 -4.59 4.02
N GLU A 23 -9.08 -4.70 5.16
CA GLU A 23 -9.15 -5.91 6.00
C GLU A 23 -10.16 -6.95 5.46
N LEU A 24 -11.07 -6.51 4.57
CA LEU A 24 -12.05 -7.37 3.90
C LEU A 24 -11.51 -8.05 2.63
N GLN A 25 -10.26 -7.78 2.27
CA GLN A 25 -9.62 -8.44 1.14
C GLN A 25 -9.44 -9.94 1.41
N PRO A 26 -9.37 -10.79 0.35
CA PRO A 26 -9.11 -12.21 0.52
C PRO A 26 -7.87 -12.47 1.36
N PRO A 27 -7.90 -13.46 2.28
CA PRO A 27 -6.74 -13.77 3.10
C PRO A 27 -5.56 -14.18 2.22
N LEU A 28 -4.39 -13.63 2.53
CA LEU A 28 -3.16 -13.96 1.83
C LEU A 28 -2.55 -15.24 2.42
N PRO A 29 -1.90 -16.07 1.60
CA PRO A 29 -1.16 -17.22 2.09
C PRO A 29 -0.01 -16.80 2.99
N GLU A 30 0.42 -17.71 3.84
CA GLU A 30 1.56 -17.49 4.73
C GLU A 30 2.79 -16.98 3.95
N GLY A 31 3.45 -15.98 4.47
CA GLY A 31 4.61 -15.35 3.84
C GLY A 31 4.30 -14.30 2.79
N LEU A 32 3.02 -14.06 2.43
CA LEU A 32 2.62 -12.96 1.58
C LEU A 32 1.98 -11.83 2.39
N THR A 33 2.32 -10.60 2.03
CA THR A 33 1.75 -9.38 2.61
C THR A 33 1.13 -8.50 1.50
N PRO A 34 0.25 -7.54 1.83
CA PRO A 34 -0.23 -6.57 0.85
C PRO A 34 0.91 -5.80 0.15
N GLY A 35 2.03 -5.57 0.84
CA GLY A 35 3.23 -4.97 0.25
C GLY A 35 3.85 -5.85 -0.84
N ASN A 36 3.88 -7.17 -0.64
CA ASN A 36 4.36 -8.11 -1.65
C ASN A 36 3.48 -8.10 -2.90
N LEU A 37 2.14 -8.06 -2.75
CA LEU A 37 1.22 -7.96 -3.88
C LEU A 37 1.44 -6.69 -4.69
N LYS A 38 1.64 -5.54 -4.04
CA LYS A 38 1.97 -4.28 -4.73
C LYS A 38 3.26 -4.39 -5.52
N VAL A 39 4.29 -5.05 -4.98
CA VAL A 39 5.54 -5.30 -5.73
C VAL A 39 5.28 -6.14 -6.97
N LEU A 40 4.50 -7.23 -6.86
CA LEU A 40 4.15 -8.08 -8.01
C LEU A 40 3.39 -7.28 -9.08
N ASP A 41 2.43 -6.45 -8.67
CA ASP A 41 1.63 -5.63 -9.58
C ASP A 41 2.48 -4.59 -10.32
N TYR A 42 3.36 -3.87 -9.63
CA TYR A 42 4.25 -2.92 -10.27
C TYR A 42 5.27 -3.57 -11.21
N ILE A 43 5.78 -4.77 -10.87
CA ILE A 43 6.66 -5.49 -11.80
C ILE A 43 5.88 -5.83 -13.07
N GLU A 44 4.68 -6.35 -12.93
CA GLU A 44 3.82 -6.75 -14.06
C GLU A 44 3.48 -5.55 -14.95
N GLN A 45 3.04 -4.43 -14.37
CA GLN A 45 2.73 -3.21 -15.09
C GLN A 45 3.95 -2.68 -15.88
N LEU A 46 5.11 -2.64 -15.26
CA LEU A 46 6.33 -2.13 -15.89
C LEU A 46 6.88 -3.09 -16.96
N GLU A 47 6.74 -4.41 -16.77
CA GLU A 47 7.11 -5.40 -17.81
C GLU A 47 6.26 -5.26 -19.07
N ARG A 48 4.97 -4.88 -18.94
CA ARG A 48 4.08 -4.65 -20.10
C ARG A 48 4.47 -3.42 -20.93
N THR A 49 4.99 -2.40 -20.30
CA THR A 49 5.24 -1.10 -20.96
C THR A 49 6.67 -0.93 -21.45
N ALA A 50 7.63 -1.64 -20.86
CA ALA A 50 9.05 -1.43 -21.13
C ALA A 50 9.90 -2.65 -20.72
N GLN A 51 11.06 -2.38 -20.13
CA GLN A 51 11.97 -3.38 -19.59
C GLN A 51 11.58 -3.75 -18.16
N PRO A 52 12.01 -4.95 -17.68
CA PRO A 52 11.88 -5.31 -16.27
C PRO A 52 12.43 -4.19 -15.36
N PRO A 53 11.69 -3.80 -14.31
CA PRO A 53 12.05 -2.63 -13.50
C PRO A 53 13.29 -2.87 -12.64
N LYS A 54 14.03 -1.79 -12.35
CA LYS A 54 15.05 -1.79 -11.30
C LYS A 54 14.37 -1.84 -9.94
N VAL A 55 15.07 -2.38 -8.94
CA VAL A 55 14.59 -2.39 -7.54
C VAL A 55 14.26 -0.97 -7.05
N SER A 56 15.08 0.03 -7.44
CA SER A 56 14.84 1.43 -7.08
C SER A 56 13.54 1.99 -7.65
N ASN A 57 13.20 1.66 -8.90
CA ASN A 57 11.94 2.13 -9.50
C ASN A 57 10.72 1.68 -8.69
N ILE A 58 10.73 0.44 -8.21
CA ILE A 58 9.62 -0.09 -7.39
C ILE A 58 9.62 0.54 -5.99
N ALA A 59 10.80 0.78 -5.41
CA ALA A 59 10.90 1.46 -4.12
C ALA A 59 10.30 2.87 -4.18
N ASP A 60 10.60 3.62 -5.25
CA ASP A 60 10.09 4.98 -5.48
C ASP A 60 8.57 4.97 -5.67
N LEU A 61 8.03 4.04 -6.49
CA LEU A 61 6.59 3.90 -6.70
C LEU A 61 5.84 3.53 -5.41
N LEU A 62 6.41 2.64 -4.60
CA LEU A 62 5.83 2.23 -3.33
C LEU A 62 6.06 3.25 -2.20
N GLN A 63 6.89 4.26 -2.41
CA GLN A 63 7.33 5.21 -1.38
C GLN A 63 7.90 4.52 -0.13
N VAL A 64 8.65 3.43 -0.34
CA VAL A 64 9.29 2.67 0.74
C VAL A 64 10.78 2.90 0.79
N THR A 65 11.35 2.75 1.97
CA THR A 65 12.79 2.86 2.18
C THR A 65 13.55 1.71 1.51
N ARG A 66 14.87 1.89 1.28
CA ARG A 66 15.74 0.83 0.75
C ARG A 66 15.70 -0.46 1.58
N PRO A 67 15.73 -0.44 2.92
CA PRO A 67 15.52 -1.65 3.73
C PRO A 67 14.14 -2.28 3.51
N GLY A 68 13.09 -1.45 3.36
CA GLY A 68 11.72 -1.90 3.13
C GLY A 68 11.58 -2.70 1.83
N ILE A 69 12.04 -2.14 0.70
CA ILE A 69 11.98 -2.85 -0.59
C ILE A 69 12.90 -4.08 -0.60
N THR A 70 14.05 -4.03 0.06
CA THR A 70 14.96 -5.19 0.15
C THR A 70 14.30 -6.35 0.87
N ARG A 71 13.52 -6.08 1.92
CA ARG A 71 12.74 -7.09 2.65
C ARG A 71 11.68 -7.71 1.75
N LEU A 72 10.84 -6.90 1.10
CA LEU A 72 9.78 -7.37 0.20
C LEU A 72 10.34 -8.23 -0.95
N VAL A 73 11.44 -7.81 -1.56
CA VAL A 73 12.13 -8.57 -2.62
C VAL A 73 12.67 -9.90 -2.10
N ARG A 74 13.20 -9.94 -0.88
CA ARG A 74 13.69 -11.18 -0.25
C ARG A 74 12.54 -12.15 0.01
N GLU A 75 11.42 -11.67 0.55
CA GLU A 75 10.21 -12.46 0.81
C GLU A 75 9.68 -13.08 -0.49
N LEU A 76 9.50 -12.29 -1.54
CA LEU A 76 9.03 -12.77 -2.85
C LEU A 76 9.99 -13.74 -3.52
N LYS A 77 11.31 -13.57 -3.33
CA LYS A 77 12.30 -14.55 -3.80
C LYS A 77 12.19 -15.87 -3.05
N ALA A 78 11.97 -15.84 -1.75
CA ALA A 78 11.86 -17.05 -0.92
C ALA A 78 10.74 -17.98 -1.38
N ILE A 79 9.64 -17.41 -1.87
CA ILE A 79 8.51 -18.16 -2.45
C ILE A 79 8.62 -18.32 -3.98
N SER A 80 9.78 -18.01 -4.55
CA SER A 80 10.03 -18.11 -6.00
C SER A 80 9.03 -17.32 -6.88
N ALA A 81 8.44 -16.24 -6.36
CA ALA A 81 7.51 -15.41 -7.11
C ALA A 81 8.20 -14.44 -8.07
N ILE A 82 9.43 -14.03 -7.74
CA ILE A 82 10.25 -13.15 -8.57
C ILE A 82 11.66 -13.69 -8.75
N GLU A 83 12.29 -13.28 -9.83
CA GLU A 83 13.72 -13.48 -10.07
C GLU A 83 14.45 -12.14 -10.22
N LYS A 84 15.73 -12.14 -9.87
CA LYS A 84 16.65 -11.04 -10.14
C LYS A 84 17.39 -11.32 -11.42
N ILE A 85 17.38 -10.39 -12.35
CA ILE A 85 18.16 -10.44 -13.58
C ILE A 85 19.15 -9.30 -13.61
N THR A 86 20.36 -9.56 -14.12
CA THR A 86 21.36 -8.53 -14.33
C THR A 86 21.04 -7.80 -15.65
N ASP A 87 21.13 -6.49 -15.63
CA ASP A 87 20.94 -5.70 -16.83
C ASP A 87 22.02 -6.04 -17.88
N ALA A 88 21.61 -6.11 -19.15
CA ALA A 88 22.50 -6.50 -20.23
C ALA A 88 23.59 -5.43 -20.53
N GLN A 89 23.29 -4.15 -20.28
CA GLN A 89 24.16 -3.03 -20.58
C GLN A 89 25.03 -2.61 -19.38
N ASP A 90 24.47 -2.67 -18.14
CA ASP A 90 25.20 -2.35 -16.92
C ASP A 90 25.01 -3.45 -15.86
N LYS A 91 26.03 -4.27 -15.69
CA LYS A 91 26.05 -5.39 -14.74
C LYS A 91 25.83 -4.98 -13.26
N ARG A 92 25.94 -3.68 -12.94
CA ARG A 92 25.67 -3.14 -11.59
C ARG A 92 24.17 -2.95 -11.34
N ILE A 93 23.37 -2.95 -12.41
CA ILE A 93 21.91 -2.80 -12.33
C ILE A 93 21.26 -4.15 -12.17
N VAL A 94 20.48 -4.29 -11.10
CA VAL A 94 19.63 -5.47 -10.84
C VAL A 94 18.19 -5.11 -11.18
N ARG A 95 17.58 -5.91 -12.04
CA ARG A 95 16.19 -5.81 -12.43
C ARG A 95 15.38 -6.95 -11.81
N LEU A 96 14.08 -6.76 -11.68
CA LEU A 96 13.15 -7.76 -11.17
C LEU A 96 12.24 -8.23 -12.31
N ARG A 97 11.92 -9.51 -12.29
CA ARG A 97 10.99 -10.14 -13.23
C ARG A 97 10.07 -11.09 -12.49
N LEU A 98 8.80 -11.17 -12.91
CA LEU A 98 7.90 -12.20 -12.42
C LEU A 98 8.28 -13.57 -12.96
N THR A 99 8.32 -14.57 -12.08
CA THR A 99 8.37 -15.96 -12.48
C THR A 99 6.97 -16.45 -12.91
N PRO A 100 6.84 -17.66 -13.50
CA PRO A 100 5.52 -18.25 -13.72
C PRO A 100 4.68 -18.37 -12.44
N SER A 101 5.30 -18.65 -11.29
CA SER A 101 4.63 -18.66 -9.99
C SER A 101 4.14 -17.28 -9.58
N GLY A 102 4.98 -16.25 -9.73
CA GLY A 102 4.61 -14.87 -9.46
C GLY A 102 3.45 -14.38 -10.33
N ARG A 103 3.44 -14.74 -11.62
CA ARG A 103 2.31 -14.44 -12.52
C ARG A 103 1.01 -15.11 -12.09
N LYS A 104 1.05 -16.34 -11.58
CA LYS A 104 -0.13 -17.02 -11.03
C LYS A 104 -0.65 -16.29 -9.77
N LEU A 105 0.25 -15.87 -8.86
CA LEU A 105 -0.12 -15.11 -7.69
C LEU A 105 -0.75 -13.76 -8.08
N HIS A 106 -0.13 -13.02 -8.99
CA HIS A 106 -0.68 -11.77 -9.52
C HIS A 106 -2.06 -11.99 -10.15
N ALA A 107 -2.19 -12.99 -11.02
CA ALA A 107 -3.46 -13.29 -11.69
C ALA A 107 -4.58 -13.59 -10.69
N TYR A 108 -4.30 -14.35 -9.64
CA TYR A 108 -5.30 -14.75 -8.67
C TYR A 108 -5.66 -13.61 -7.69
N TYR A 109 -4.66 -13.05 -7.00
CA TYR A 109 -4.92 -12.08 -5.92
C TYR A 109 -5.14 -10.65 -6.41
N ILE A 110 -4.75 -10.33 -7.63
CA ILE A 110 -4.90 -8.98 -8.18
C ILE A 110 -5.89 -8.99 -9.34
N ALA A 111 -5.57 -9.65 -10.45
CA ALA A 111 -6.41 -9.53 -11.65
C ALA A 111 -7.83 -10.10 -11.44
N GLN A 112 -7.96 -11.31 -10.85
CA GLN A 112 -9.27 -11.91 -10.60
C GLN A 112 -10.04 -11.15 -9.52
N TYR A 113 -9.40 -10.83 -8.39
CA TYR A 113 -10.07 -10.11 -7.31
C TYR A 113 -10.51 -8.71 -7.73
N HIS A 114 -9.62 -7.94 -8.38
CA HIS A 114 -9.98 -6.60 -8.85
C HIS A 114 -11.05 -6.66 -9.96
N GLY A 115 -10.98 -7.65 -10.85
CA GLY A 115 -11.99 -7.87 -11.88
C GLY A 115 -13.36 -8.21 -11.28
N TRP A 116 -13.39 -9.09 -10.29
CA TRP A 116 -14.61 -9.40 -9.53
C TRP A 116 -15.16 -8.14 -8.83
N LEU A 117 -14.31 -7.39 -8.12
CA LEU A 117 -14.71 -6.18 -7.40
C LEU A 117 -15.25 -5.11 -8.37
N ALA A 118 -14.58 -4.92 -9.50
CA ALA A 118 -15.03 -3.98 -10.53
C ALA A 118 -16.43 -4.32 -11.06
N ALA A 119 -16.76 -5.61 -11.17
CA ALA A 119 -18.10 -6.06 -11.57
C ALA A 119 -19.17 -5.83 -10.49
N GLN A 120 -18.80 -5.67 -9.22
CA GLN A 120 -19.75 -5.38 -8.13
C GLN A 120 -20.00 -3.88 -7.97
N ILE A 121 -19.07 -3.04 -8.40
CA ILE A 121 -19.16 -1.58 -8.28
C ILE A 121 -19.94 -1.03 -9.48
N THR A 122 -21.20 -0.61 -9.23
CA THR A 122 -22.10 -0.11 -10.28
C THR A 122 -22.40 1.39 -10.18
N ASP A 123 -22.14 1.97 -9.01
CA ASP A 123 -22.55 3.33 -8.64
C ASP A 123 -21.40 4.22 -8.17
N ILE A 124 -20.16 3.79 -8.39
CA ILE A 124 -18.95 4.60 -8.18
C ILE A 124 -18.30 4.85 -9.53
N SER A 125 -18.20 6.11 -9.90
CA SER A 125 -17.59 6.52 -11.16
C SER A 125 -16.05 6.57 -11.06
N GLU A 126 -15.37 6.52 -12.21
CA GLU A 126 -13.91 6.76 -12.26
C GLU A 126 -13.53 8.15 -11.71
N GLU A 127 -14.43 9.15 -11.88
CA GLU A 127 -14.23 10.48 -11.33
C GLU A 127 -14.27 10.48 -9.80
N ASP A 128 -15.21 9.74 -9.18
CA ASP A 128 -15.26 9.58 -7.72
C ASP A 128 -13.98 8.93 -7.17
N ILE A 129 -13.49 7.92 -7.88
CA ILE A 129 -12.21 7.26 -7.52
C ILE A 129 -11.06 8.27 -7.61
N ARG A 130 -11.00 9.06 -8.69
CA ARG A 130 -9.95 10.04 -8.92
C ARG A 130 -9.97 11.15 -7.85
N ILE A 131 -11.15 11.67 -7.52
CA ILE A 131 -11.33 12.71 -6.50
C ILE A 131 -10.92 12.15 -5.12
N THR A 132 -11.36 10.94 -4.78
CA THR A 132 -11.03 10.28 -3.51
C THR A 132 -9.52 10.09 -3.38
N ALA A 133 -8.87 9.53 -4.40
CA ALA A 133 -7.43 9.32 -4.41
C ALA A 133 -6.66 10.65 -4.26
N ALA A 134 -7.06 11.70 -4.99
CA ALA A 134 -6.44 13.02 -4.90
C ALA A 134 -6.63 13.66 -3.51
N THR A 135 -7.79 13.48 -2.88
CA THR A 135 -8.08 14.00 -1.55
C THR A 135 -7.22 13.33 -0.48
N ILE A 136 -7.12 11.99 -0.53
CA ILE A 136 -6.27 11.22 0.38
C ILE A 136 -4.80 11.61 0.21
N ALA A 137 -4.31 11.74 -1.02
CA ALA A 137 -2.94 12.15 -1.29
C ALA A 137 -2.62 13.55 -0.72
N LYS A 138 -3.52 14.53 -0.88
CA LYS A 138 -3.38 15.87 -0.29
C LYS A 138 -3.35 15.82 1.23
N LEU A 139 -4.25 15.04 1.84
CA LEU A 139 -4.29 14.88 3.30
C LEU A 139 -2.99 14.26 3.81
N TYR A 140 -2.51 13.21 3.14
CA TYR A 140 -1.25 12.55 3.48
C TYR A 140 -0.06 13.52 3.41
N ALA A 141 0.06 14.31 2.36
CA ALA A 141 1.12 15.30 2.20
C ALA A 141 1.09 16.33 3.34
N ILE A 142 -0.09 16.90 3.65
CA ILE A 142 -0.24 17.87 4.75
C ILE A 142 0.19 17.26 6.08
N MET A 143 -0.26 16.05 6.40
CA MET A 143 0.04 15.40 7.68
C MET A 143 1.49 14.94 7.80
N SER A 144 2.13 14.59 6.67
CA SER A 144 3.54 14.19 6.62
C SER A 144 4.50 15.36 6.80
N GLU A 145 4.16 16.51 6.22
CA GLU A 145 5.02 17.69 6.20
C GLU A 145 4.83 18.60 7.42
N ARG A 146 3.64 18.60 8.02
CA ARG A 146 3.25 19.52 9.07
C ARG A 146 2.91 18.77 10.35
N LYS A 147 3.73 18.98 11.39
CA LYS A 147 3.38 18.52 12.74
C LYS A 147 2.52 19.59 13.42
N PRO A 148 1.36 19.22 14.01
CA PRO A 148 0.52 20.18 14.73
C PRO A 148 1.28 20.70 15.96
N LYS A 149 1.30 22.03 16.13
CA LYS A 149 1.69 22.65 17.40
C LYS A 149 0.41 22.83 18.22
N LEU A 150 0.13 21.86 19.08
CA LEU A 150 -0.97 21.97 20.03
C LEU A 150 -0.49 22.76 21.25
N GLU A 151 -1.23 23.80 21.64
CA GLU A 151 -0.95 24.59 22.83
C GLU A 151 -1.41 23.84 24.08
N GLY A 152 -0.59 23.89 25.13
CA GLY A 152 -0.87 23.21 26.40
C GLY A 152 -0.29 21.80 26.50
N THR A 153 -0.34 21.27 27.72
CA THR A 153 0.07 19.88 28.02
C THR A 153 -1.12 18.94 27.76
N ALA A 154 -0.88 17.84 27.06
CA ALA A 154 -1.92 16.82 26.87
C ALA A 154 -2.45 16.36 28.24
N PRO A 155 -3.79 16.31 28.44
CA PRO A 155 -4.35 15.83 29.70
C PRO A 155 -3.87 14.39 29.95
N GLN A 156 -3.34 14.16 31.15
CA GLN A 156 -2.97 12.80 31.56
C GLN A 156 -4.26 12.02 31.82
N THR A 157 -4.40 10.88 31.18
CA THR A 157 -5.43 9.91 31.56
C THR A 157 -5.00 9.28 32.87
N SER A 158 -5.65 9.66 34.00
CA SER A 158 -5.51 8.93 35.26
C SER A 158 -6.05 7.52 35.04
N GLY A 159 -5.16 6.54 34.89
CA GLY A 159 -5.51 5.14 34.95
C GLY A 159 -6.13 4.85 36.31
N SER A 160 -7.40 4.51 36.35
CA SER A 160 -8.02 3.92 37.52
C SER A 160 -7.32 2.58 37.77
N GLU A 161 -6.50 2.52 38.82
CA GLU A 161 -6.02 1.27 39.39
C GLU A 161 -7.25 0.43 39.76
N VAL A 162 -7.48 -0.62 38.97
CA VAL A 162 -8.39 -1.68 39.37
C VAL A 162 -7.68 -2.44 40.46
N GLN A 163 -8.05 -2.17 41.73
CA GLN A 163 -7.61 -2.99 42.85
C GLN A 163 -8.16 -4.42 42.66
N PRO A 164 -7.35 -5.44 42.81
CA PRO A 164 -7.85 -6.82 42.87
C PRO A 164 -8.62 -6.98 44.18
N HIS A 165 -9.87 -7.33 44.10
CA HIS A 165 -10.63 -7.80 45.25
C HIS A 165 -10.16 -9.22 45.57
N ASP A 166 -9.69 -9.41 46.82
CA ASP A 166 -9.47 -10.70 47.47
C ASP A 166 -10.73 -11.57 47.53
#